data_c3574d402db161e39b223e40258c9ce8
#
_entry.id   c3574d402db161e39b223e40258c9ce8
#
_cell.length_a   1.000
_cell.length_b   1.000
_cell.length_c   1.000
_cell.angle_alpha   90.00
_cell.angle_beta   90.00
_cell.angle_gamma   90.00
#
_symmetry.space_group_name_H-M   'P 1'
#
loop_
_entity.id
_entity.type
_entity.pdbx_description
1 polymer ?
#
loop_
_entity_poly.entity_id
_entity_poly.type
_entity_poly.pdbx_seq_one_letter_code
_entity_poly.pdbx_strand_id
1 'polypeptide(L)'
;RVAVDDFQQSEDDLDIALKGVSIEGLILPKEAEDAPYGGLMQYRRFALESARVGKNGDEPIFTLGNLVADTDLGDGANKMSFEGSAESFSLDLSKLTDSREAHEQLKEYGYEQLSGRVDMAGSWTLDDGRMQVSRYDLKLDNAGTLAITADISGYTPQFLRALQEMQEKMENGTEEQQQAQGLAMLGLMQQLNLHGASIRFSDASLTGKLIAYVAAQQGVKPEDVANQAKAIVPLMAGQYLGPDLTQSLAKAVTTYLDDPRNLTISIAPEEPMPFAVLMGTAMGSPEALAKQVGLQVLANQ
;
A
#
# COMPACT_ATOMS: atom_id res chain seq x y z
N ARG A 1 2.37 24.14 -19.02
CA ARG A 1 3.46 23.19 -18.71
C ARG A 1 4.48 23.87 -17.83
N VAL A 2 4.84 23.25 -16.73
CA VAL A 2 5.97 23.61 -15.87
C VAL A 2 6.99 22.48 -16.00
N ALA A 3 8.28 22.82 -16.12
CA ALA A 3 9.33 21.82 -16.22
C ALA A 3 10.58 22.29 -15.48
N VAL A 4 11.28 21.34 -14.85
CA VAL A 4 12.59 21.53 -14.22
C VAL A 4 13.49 20.41 -14.75
N ASP A 5 14.54 20.80 -15.49
CA ASP A 5 15.39 19.81 -16.17
C ASP A 5 16.32 19.09 -15.19
N ASP A 6 16.83 19.80 -14.18
CA ASP A 6 17.74 19.25 -13.16
C ASP A 6 17.55 20.00 -11.83
N PHE A 7 17.34 19.23 -10.76
CA PHE A 7 17.24 19.74 -9.40
C PHE A 7 18.14 18.92 -8.50
N GLN A 8 18.99 19.58 -7.73
CA GLN A 8 19.89 18.92 -6.76
C GLN A 8 19.79 19.66 -5.43
N GLN A 9 19.70 18.90 -4.35
CA GLN A 9 19.74 19.41 -2.98
C GLN A 9 20.58 18.47 -2.13
N SER A 10 21.46 19.05 -1.33
CA SER A 10 22.27 18.36 -0.34
C SER A 10 21.96 18.91 1.02
N GLU A 11 21.59 18.06 1.98
CA GLU A 11 21.30 18.42 3.37
C GLU A 11 21.70 17.25 4.28
N ASP A 12 22.44 17.51 5.35
CA ASP A 12 22.86 16.53 6.37
C ASP A 12 23.47 15.22 5.80
N ASP A 13 24.40 15.33 4.86
CA ASP A 13 25.02 14.22 4.13
C ASP A 13 24.09 13.44 3.17
N LEU A 14 22.86 13.90 2.98
CA LEU A 14 21.92 13.31 2.02
C LEU A 14 21.86 14.14 0.74
N ASP A 15 22.09 13.50 -0.38
CA ASP A 15 21.94 14.07 -1.73
C ASP A 15 20.65 13.60 -2.36
N ILE A 16 19.85 14.55 -2.84
CA ILE A 16 18.66 14.31 -3.65
C ILE A 16 18.89 14.93 -5.02
N ALA A 17 18.78 14.14 -6.07
CA ALA A 17 18.83 14.60 -7.45
C ALA A 17 17.58 14.16 -8.22
N LEU A 18 16.89 15.11 -8.86
CA LEU A 18 15.73 14.90 -9.72
C LEU A 18 16.04 15.40 -11.12
N LYS A 19 15.69 14.61 -12.14
CA LYS A 19 15.86 14.99 -13.55
C LYS A 19 14.54 14.88 -14.32
N GLY A 20 14.33 15.81 -15.24
CA GLY A 20 13.23 15.77 -16.18
C GLY A 20 11.86 15.87 -15.52
N VAL A 21 11.73 16.66 -14.45
CA VAL A 21 10.43 16.91 -13.81
C VAL A 21 9.56 17.73 -14.73
N SER A 22 8.37 17.27 -15.06
CA SER A 22 7.41 18.05 -15.85
C SER A 22 5.99 17.85 -15.37
N ILE A 23 5.21 18.94 -15.38
CA ILE A 23 3.78 18.95 -15.05
C ILE A 23 3.04 19.63 -16.21
N GLU A 24 2.06 18.92 -16.76
CA GLU A 24 1.20 19.41 -17.82
C GLU A 24 -0.24 19.55 -17.32
N GLY A 25 -0.96 20.56 -17.83
CA GLY A 25 -2.35 20.81 -17.45
C GLY A 25 -2.54 21.12 -15.98
N LEU A 26 -1.54 21.75 -15.33
CA LEU A 26 -1.65 22.18 -13.95
C LEU A 26 -2.75 23.25 -13.81
N ILE A 27 -3.70 23.00 -12.93
CA ILE A 27 -4.76 23.92 -12.55
C ILE A 27 -4.53 24.33 -11.10
N LEU A 28 -4.32 25.63 -10.91
CA LEU A 28 -4.19 26.24 -9.59
C LEU A 28 -5.49 27.00 -9.30
N PRO A 29 -6.27 26.63 -8.30
CA PRO A 29 -7.45 27.39 -7.91
C PRO A 29 -7.03 28.77 -7.41
N LYS A 30 -7.84 29.79 -7.70
CA LYS A 30 -7.56 31.16 -7.26
C LYS A 30 -7.73 31.34 -5.75
N GLU A 31 -8.65 30.61 -5.17
CA GLU A 31 -8.92 30.56 -3.73
C GLU A 31 -9.01 29.09 -3.28
N ALA A 32 -8.60 28.82 -2.05
CA ALA A 32 -8.63 27.45 -1.53
C ALA A 32 -10.07 26.87 -1.43
N GLU A 33 -11.06 27.75 -1.26
CA GLU A 33 -12.48 27.39 -1.22
C GLU A 33 -13.03 26.95 -2.57
N ASP A 34 -12.44 27.47 -3.67
CA ASP A 34 -12.82 27.13 -5.05
C ASP A 34 -12.10 25.88 -5.58
N ALA A 35 -11.22 25.29 -4.76
CA ALA A 35 -10.47 24.11 -5.18
C ALA A 35 -11.39 22.88 -5.23
N PRO A 36 -11.78 22.38 -6.41
CA PRO A 36 -12.38 21.06 -6.49
C PRO A 36 -11.40 20.04 -5.95
N TYR A 37 -11.88 18.85 -5.61
CA TYR A 37 -11.05 17.75 -5.07
C TYR A 37 -10.37 18.04 -3.71
N GLY A 38 -11.01 18.88 -2.85
CA GLY A 38 -10.53 19.13 -1.47
C GLY A 38 -9.18 19.86 -1.38
N GLY A 39 -8.84 20.66 -2.39
CA GLY A 39 -7.58 21.42 -2.43
C GLY A 39 -6.40 20.65 -3.03
N LEU A 40 -6.61 19.41 -3.49
CA LEU A 40 -5.58 18.67 -4.20
C LEU A 40 -5.18 19.37 -5.49
N MET A 41 -3.88 19.40 -5.75
CA MET A 41 -3.32 19.96 -6.97
C MET A 41 -3.80 19.14 -8.18
N GLN A 42 -4.43 19.81 -9.13
CA GLN A 42 -4.92 19.18 -10.35
C GLN A 42 -3.89 19.33 -11.45
N TYR A 43 -3.58 18.23 -12.10
CA TYR A 43 -2.73 18.19 -13.29
C TYR A 43 -3.26 17.11 -14.23
N ARG A 44 -2.91 17.20 -15.49
CA ARG A 44 -3.24 16.17 -16.47
C ARG A 44 -2.13 15.11 -16.56
N ARG A 45 -0.87 15.56 -16.49
CA ARG A 45 0.29 14.67 -16.53
C ARG A 45 1.39 15.19 -15.64
N PHE A 46 1.92 14.32 -14.80
CA PHE A 46 3.19 14.47 -14.09
C PHE A 46 4.18 13.48 -14.67
N ALA A 47 5.41 13.90 -14.95
CA ALA A 47 6.48 13.01 -15.34
C ALA A 47 7.78 13.38 -14.65
N LEU A 48 8.57 12.36 -14.31
CA LEU A 48 9.91 12.47 -13.73
C LEU A 48 10.78 11.42 -14.42
N GLU A 49 11.83 11.86 -15.11
CA GLU A 49 12.75 10.95 -15.80
C GLU A 49 13.53 10.10 -14.80
N SER A 50 14.13 10.73 -13.79
CA SER A 50 14.80 9.99 -12.73
C SER A 50 14.86 10.74 -11.42
N ALA A 51 14.85 9.98 -10.30
CA ALA A 51 15.20 10.44 -8.96
C ALA A 51 16.33 9.60 -8.41
N ARG A 52 17.23 10.23 -7.64
CA ARG A 52 18.31 9.57 -6.91
C ARG A 52 18.38 10.14 -5.51
N VAL A 53 18.53 9.26 -4.53
CA VAL A 53 18.75 9.62 -3.12
C VAL A 53 19.94 8.82 -2.62
N GLY A 54 20.92 9.48 -2.03
CA GLY A 54 22.14 8.84 -1.54
C GLY A 54 22.91 9.74 -0.59
N LYS A 55 24.04 9.24 -0.10
CA LYS A 55 25.01 10.05 0.65
C LYS A 55 25.94 10.77 -0.30
N ASN A 56 26.43 11.93 0.13
CA ASN A 56 27.28 12.82 -0.68
C ASN A 56 28.51 12.09 -1.22
N GLY A 57 28.59 11.96 -2.56
CA GLY A 57 29.70 11.33 -3.25
C GLY A 57 29.65 9.80 -3.34
N ASP A 58 28.67 9.16 -2.75
CA ASP A 58 28.47 7.70 -2.79
C ASP A 58 27.48 7.27 -3.89
N GLU A 59 27.45 5.97 -4.17
CA GLU A 59 26.39 5.40 -4.99
C GLU A 59 25.03 5.57 -4.29
N PRO A 60 23.92 5.77 -5.06
CA PRO A 60 22.62 6.05 -4.47
C PRO A 60 22.12 4.89 -3.60
N ILE A 61 21.42 5.24 -2.53
CA ILE A 61 20.65 4.32 -1.70
C ILE A 61 19.36 3.94 -2.41
N PHE A 62 18.72 4.94 -3.04
CA PHE A 62 17.47 4.76 -3.79
C PHE A 62 17.56 5.41 -5.17
N THR A 63 17.01 4.73 -6.16
CA THR A 63 16.80 5.29 -7.51
C THR A 63 15.37 5.00 -7.99
N LEU A 64 14.83 5.91 -8.79
CA LEU A 64 13.56 5.78 -9.46
C LEU A 64 13.73 6.22 -10.92
N GLY A 65 13.17 5.47 -11.85
CA GLY A 65 13.24 5.78 -13.27
C GLY A 65 11.88 5.83 -13.93
N ASN A 66 11.69 6.83 -14.80
CA ASN A 66 10.50 7.02 -15.63
C ASN A 66 9.19 6.90 -14.86
N LEU A 67 9.01 7.78 -13.85
CA LEU A 67 7.72 7.93 -13.18
C LEU A 67 6.80 8.79 -14.04
N VAL A 68 5.62 8.27 -14.35
CA VAL A 68 4.54 8.97 -15.04
C VAL A 68 3.26 8.81 -14.22
N ALA A 69 2.51 9.88 -14.08
CA ALA A 69 1.17 9.87 -13.51
C ALA A 69 0.25 10.74 -14.38
N ASP A 70 -0.74 10.12 -14.96
CA ASP A 70 -1.76 10.76 -15.78
C ASP A 70 -3.07 10.83 -15.01
N THR A 71 -3.76 11.96 -15.11
CA THR A 71 -5.10 12.14 -14.57
C THR A 71 -6.04 12.66 -15.66
N ASP A 72 -7.23 12.09 -15.73
CA ASP A 72 -8.32 12.55 -16.58
C ASP A 72 -9.48 12.98 -15.69
N LEU A 73 -9.85 14.26 -15.83
CA LEU A 73 -10.88 14.90 -15.02
C LEU A 73 -12.30 14.69 -15.57
N GLY A 74 -12.44 13.99 -16.69
CA GLY A 74 -13.74 13.75 -17.34
C GLY A 74 -14.49 15.00 -17.74
N ASP A 75 -15.52 14.84 -18.57
CA ASP A 75 -16.45 15.91 -18.90
C ASP A 75 -17.40 16.15 -17.72
N GLY A 76 -17.20 17.26 -16.99
CA GLY A 76 -18.11 17.68 -15.91
C GLY A 76 -17.56 17.63 -14.50
N ALA A 77 -16.27 17.39 -14.30
CA ALA A 77 -15.55 17.51 -13.02
C ALA A 77 -16.08 16.66 -11.83
N ASN A 78 -16.93 15.66 -12.09
CA ASN A 78 -17.46 14.81 -11.03
C ASN A 78 -16.69 13.49 -10.84
N LYS A 79 -15.96 13.06 -11.85
CA LYS A 79 -15.15 11.86 -11.80
C LYS A 79 -13.75 12.14 -12.33
N MET A 80 -12.75 11.71 -11.59
CA MET A 80 -11.36 11.70 -11.98
C MET A 80 -10.92 10.25 -12.15
N SER A 81 -10.27 9.92 -13.25
CA SER A 81 -9.49 8.71 -13.39
C SER A 81 -8.00 9.03 -13.29
N PHE A 82 -7.24 8.10 -12.79
CA PHE A 82 -5.78 8.22 -12.68
C PHE A 82 -5.11 6.92 -13.10
N GLU A 83 -3.97 7.08 -13.75
CA GLU A 83 -3.07 5.99 -14.11
C GLU A 83 -1.63 6.44 -13.84
N GLY A 84 -0.83 5.56 -13.25
CA GLY A 84 0.55 5.88 -12.93
C GLY A 84 1.44 4.67 -13.06
N SER A 85 2.71 4.93 -13.40
CA SER A 85 3.73 3.89 -13.45
C SER A 85 5.11 4.45 -13.11
N ALA A 86 5.93 3.64 -12.45
CA ALA A 86 7.37 3.81 -12.37
C ALA A 86 8.01 2.60 -13.03
N GLU A 87 8.68 2.81 -14.16
CA GLU A 87 9.26 1.72 -14.95
C GLU A 87 10.34 0.95 -14.19
N SER A 88 11.07 1.64 -13.31
CA SER A 88 12.08 1.03 -12.46
C SER A 88 12.25 1.77 -11.15
N PHE A 89 12.53 1.02 -10.10
CA PHE A 89 13.13 1.54 -8.87
C PHE A 89 14.19 0.58 -8.37
N SER A 90 15.12 1.09 -7.58
CA SER A 90 16.11 0.28 -6.89
C SER A 90 16.37 0.85 -5.50
N LEU A 91 16.48 -0.02 -4.51
CA LEU A 91 16.77 0.30 -3.12
C LEU A 91 17.91 -0.61 -2.63
N ASP A 92 19.02 -0.01 -2.24
CA ASP A 92 20.19 -0.71 -1.68
C ASP A 92 19.99 -0.88 -0.16
N LEU A 93 19.54 -2.07 0.22
CA LEU A 93 19.28 -2.42 1.63
C LEU A 93 20.57 -2.50 2.45
N SER A 94 21.70 -2.78 1.80
CA SER A 94 23.00 -2.85 2.49
C SER A 94 23.42 -1.50 3.09
N LYS A 95 22.96 -0.39 2.48
CA LYS A 95 23.23 0.98 2.94
C LYS A 95 22.29 1.47 4.04
N LEU A 96 21.24 0.70 4.35
CA LEU A 96 20.27 1.02 5.40
C LEU A 96 20.60 0.38 6.74
N THR A 97 21.64 -0.46 6.82
CA THR A 97 22.03 -1.14 8.06
C THR A 97 23.53 -1.06 8.26
N ASP A 98 23.96 -0.82 9.48
CA ASP A 98 25.37 -0.88 9.91
C ASP A 98 25.76 -2.28 10.42
N SER A 99 24.82 -3.21 10.47
CA SER A 99 25.06 -4.56 10.98
C SER A 99 25.75 -5.43 9.91
N ARG A 100 26.96 -5.86 10.20
CA ARG A 100 27.72 -6.77 9.33
C ARG A 100 26.98 -8.10 9.09
N GLU A 101 26.32 -8.62 10.13
CA GLU A 101 25.52 -9.84 10.04
C GLU A 101 24.32 -9.67 9.08
N ALA A 102 23.62 -8.52 9.15
CA ALA A 102 22.54 -8.22 8.22
C ALA A 102 23.06 -8.08 6.78
N HIS A 103 24.23 -7.49 6.55
CA HIS A 103 24.84 -7.43 5.22
C HIS A 103 25.13 -8.82 4.65
N GLU A 104 25.77 -9.71 5.44
CA GLU A 104 26.08 -11.07 5.02
C GLU A 104 24.80 -11.84 4.68
N GLN A 105 23.73 -11.69 5.46
CA GLN A 105 22.42 -12.30 5.20
C GLN A 105 21.77 -11.77 3.93
N LEU A 106 21.72 -10.44 3.74
CA LEU A 106 21.15 -9.83 2.53
C LEU A 106 21.88 -10.34 1.27
N LYS A 107 23.21 -10.46 1.34
CA LYS A 107 24.03 -10.97 0.26
C LYS A 107 23.76 -12.44 -0.04
N GLU A 108 23.70 -13.28 0.98
CA GLU A 108 23.47 -14.72 0.86
C GLU A 108 22.12 -15.01 0.16
N TYR A 109 21.09 -14.21 0.47
CA TYR A 109 19.75 -14.38 -0.12
C TYR A 109 19.52 -13.57 -1.40
N GLY A 110 20.51 -12.76 -1.82
CA GLY A 110 20.45 -11.96 -3.04
C GLY A 110 19.47 -10.79 -2.94
N TYR A 111 19.32 -10.22 -1.75
CA TYR A 111 18.48 -9.06 -1.46
C TYR A 111 19.27 -7.85 -0.96
N GLU A 112 20.57 -7.76 -1.26
CA GLU A 112 21.34 -6.53 -1.01
C GLU A 112 20.67 -5.35 -1.73
N GLN A 113 20.14 -5.59 -2.92
CA GLN A 113 19.47 -4.61 -3.74
C GLN A 113 18.07 -5.12 -4.12
N LEU A 114 17.05 -4.36 -3.73
CA LEU A 114 15.68 -4.56 -4.21
C LEU A 114 15.48 -3.71 -5.45
N SER A 115 15.03 -4.32 -6.54
CA SER A 115 14.63 -3.62 -7.76
C SER A 115 13.25 -4.06 -8.21
N GLY A 116 12.61 -3.22 -9.01
CA GLY A 116 11.28 -3.54 -9.48
C GLY A 116 10.62 -2.39 -10.22
N ARG A 117 9.30 -2.50 -10.37
CA ARG A 117 8.44 -1.49 -10.98
C ARG A 117 7.11 -1.40 -10.24
N VAL A 118 6.42 -0.28 -10.44
CA VAL A 118 5.08 -0.04 -9.89
C VAL A 118 4.15 0.38 -11.02
N ASP A 119 2.95 -0.19 -11.05
CA ASP A 119 1.85 0.22 -11.92
C ASP A 119 0.61 0.46 -11.06
N MET A 120 -0.13 1.55 -11.31
CA MET A 120 -1.35 1.85 -10.60
C MET A 120 -2.42 2.43 -11.52
N ALA A 121 -3.69 2.16 -11.24
CA ALA A 121 -4.82 2.76 -11.90
C ALA A 121 -6.04 2.80 -10.98
N GLY A 122 -6.87 3.80 -11.17
CA GLY A 122 -8.09 3.94 -10.38
C GLY A 122 -8.95 5.09 -10.82
N SER A 123 -9.99 5.34 -10.04
CA SER A 123 -10.88 6.49 -10.24
C SER A 123 -11.42 7.01 -8.92
N TRP A 124 -11.79 8.28 -8.91
CA TRP A 124 -12.43 8.94 -7.79
C TRP A 124 -13.64 9.73 -8.28
N THR A 125 -14.81 9.46 -7.70
CA THR A 125 -16.06 10.16 -7.94
C THR A 125 -16.30 11.11 -6.78
N LEU A 126 -16.56 12.40 -7.07
CA LEU A 126 -16.63 13.44 -6.04
C LEU A 126 -17.93 13.42 -5.22
N ASP A 127 -19.07 13.13 -5.85
CA ASP A 127 -20.38 13.25 -5.23
C ASP A 127 -20.56 12.30 -4.05
N ASP A 128 -20.20 11.04 -4.23
CA ASP A 128 -20.27 10.00 -3.21
C ASP A 128 -18.91 9.67 -2.58
N GLY A 129 -17.85 10.32 -3.04
CA GLY A 129 -16.48 10.07 -2.60
C GLY A 129 -16.01 8.65 -2.90
N ARG A 130 -16.52 8.00 -3.97
CA ARG A 130 -16.12 6.64 -4.31
C ARG A 130 -14.76 6.62 -4.96
N MET A 131 -13.79 6.05 -4.25
CA MET A 131 -12.43 5.81 -4.72
C MET A 131 -12.25 4.33 -5.01
N GLN A 132 -11.89 4.02 -6.25
CA GLN A 132 -11.62 2.68 -6.71
C GLN A 132 -10.16 2.59 -7.17
N VAL A 133 -9.34 1.82 -6.46
CA VAL A 133 -8.03 1.39 -6.93
C VAL A 133 -8.25 0.07 -7.69
N SER A 134 -8.33 0.16 -9.01
CA SER A 134 -8.57 -1.00 -9.87
C SER A 134 -7.30 -1.82 -10.11
N ARG A 135 -6.12 -1.20 -9.97
CA ARG A 135 -4.80 -1.82 -10.09
C ARG A 135 -3.80 -1.07 -9.22
N TYR A 136 -3.07 -1.81 -8.43
CA TYR A 136 -1.81 -1.40 -7.82
C TYR A 136 -0.91 -2.62 -7.79
N ASP A 137 0.05 -2.66 -8.70
CA ASP A 137 0.99 -3.77 -8.88
C ASP A 137 2.40 -3.31 -8.50
N LEU A 138 2.92 -3.84 -7.42
CA LEU A 138 4.33 -3.71 -7.03
C LEU A 138 5.05 -5.01 -7.43
N LYS A 139 5.81 -4.95 -8.51
CA LYS A 139 6.65 -6.05 -8.94
C LYS A 139 8.05 -5.89 -8.38
N LEU A 140 8.51 -6.86 -7.61
CA LEU A 140 9.89 -6.98 -7.14
C LEU A 140 10.60 -8.05 -7.96
N ASP A 141 11.75 -7.68 -8.54
CA ASP A 141 12.55 -8.61 -9.33
C ASP A 141 13.08 -9.74 -8.46
N ASN A 142 13.01 -10.96 -8.96
CA ASN A 142 13.44 -12.18 -8.26
C ASN A 142 12.75 -12.40 -6.88
N ALA A 143 11.59 -11.79 -6.66
CA ALA A 143 10.79 -11.97 -5.44
C ALA A 143 9.34 -12.33 -5.76
N GLY A 144 8.62 -11.46 -6.47
CA GLY A 144 7.22 -11.67 -6.80
C GLY A 144 6.49 -10.38 -7.14
N THR A 145 5.16 -10.46 -7.26
CA THR A 145 4.29 -9.30 -7.50
C THR A 145 3.24 -9.23 -6.42
N LEU A 146 3.13 -8.07 -5.76
CA LEU A 146 2.05 -7.73 -4.86
C LEU A 146 1.03 -6.89 -5.64
N ALA A 147 -0.19 -7.43 -5.81
CA ALA A 147 -1.30 -6.73 -6.44
C ALA A 147 -2.34 -6.37 -5.38
N ILE A 148 -2.82 -5.12 -5.39
CA ILE A 148 -3.82 -4.61 -4.47
C ILE A 148 -4.95 -3.97 -5.26
N THR A 149 -6.20 -4.26 -4.88
CA THR A 149 -7.38 -3.53 -5.30
C THR A 149 -8.16 -3.06 -4.08
N ALA A 150 -8.83 -1.91 -4.20
CA ALA A 150 -9.68 -1.38 -3.14
C ALA A 150 -10.84 -0.59 -3.73
N ASP A 151 -12.00 -0.66 -3.07
CA ASP A 151 -13.19 0.09 -3.41
C ASP A 151 -13.80 0.61 -2.11
N ILE A 152 -13.77 1.93 -1.94
CA ILE A 152 -14.31 2.64 -0.78
C ILE A 152 -15.18 3.79 -1.25
N SER A 153 -16.14 4.23 -0.43
CA SER A 153 -16.89 5.47 -0.67
C SER A 153 -16.90 6.35 0.57
N GLY A 154 -17.39 7.58 0.39
CA GLY A 154 -17.39 8.59 1.45
C GLY A 154 -16.12 9.46 1.51
N TYR A 155 -15.12 9.18 0.67
CA TYR A 155 -13.89 9.97 0.57
C TYR A 155 -14.15 11.25 -0.26
N THR A 156 -15.09 12.07 0.21
CA THR A 156 -15.53 13.30 -0.45
C THR A 156 -14.55 14.46 -0.21
N PRO A 157 -14.60 15.54 -1.03
CA PRO A 157 -13.85 16.77 -0.75
C PRO A 157 -14.15 17.36 0.63
N GLN A 158 -15.39 17.23 1.12
CA GLN A 158 -15.80 17.64 2.46
C GLN A 158 -15.12 16.80 3.55
N PHE A 159 -15.05 15.49 3.36
CA PHE A 159 -14.32 14.59 4.24
C PHE A 159 -12.84 14.98 4.35
N LEU A 160 -12.19 15.26 3.21
CA LEU A 160 -10.78 15.68 3.17
C LEU A 160 -10.54 16.99 3.93
N ARG A 161 -11.40 17.98 3.74
CA ARG A 161 -11.33 19.25 4.49
C ARG A 161 -11.50 19.04 5.99
N ALA A 162 -12.50 18.25 6.39
CA ALA A 162 -12.72 17.94 7.78
C ALA A 162 -11.53 17.19 8.42
N LEU A 163 -10.87 16.31 7.66
CA LEU A 163 -9.66 15.61 8.10
C LEU A 163 -8.49 16.58 8.29
N GLN A 164 -8.26 17.51 7.35
CA GLN A 164 -7.22 18.53 7.45
C GLN A 164 -7.43 19.47 8.65
N GLU A 165 -8.65 19.99 8.83
CA GLU A 165 -8.98 20.81 9.99
C GLU A 165 -8.78 20.10 11.32
N MET A 166 -9.05 18.80 11.34
CA MET A 166 -8.84 17.98 12.52
C MET A 166 -7.34 17.78 12.82
N GLN A 167 -6.51 17.55 11.80
CA GLN A 167 -5.05 17.43 11.96
C GLN A 167 -4.45 18.71 12.52
N GLU A 168 -4.82 19.87 12.00
CA GLU A 168 -4.36 21.17 12.50
C GLU A 168 -4.74 21.41 13.99
N LYS A 169 -5.94 20.98 14.38
CA LYS A 169 -6.40 21.07 15.77
C LYS A 169 -5.69 20.08 16.69
N MET A 170 -5.28 18.91 16.18
CA MET A 170 -4.54 17.90 16.96
C MET A 170 -3.11 18.37 17.27
N GLU A 171 -2.45 19.03 16.33
CA GLU A 171 -1.08 19.53 16.53
C GLU A 171 -1.00 20.64 17.61
N ASN A 172 -2.08 21.41 17.76
CA ASN A 172 -2.11 22.60 18.61
C ASN A 172 -3.00 22.43 19.86
N GLY A 173 -3.58 21.25 20.11
CA GLY A 173 -4.60 21.02 21.14
C GLY A 173 -4.08 20.58 22.50
N THR A 174 -4.83 20.91 23.57
CA THR A 174 -4.64 20.36 24.92
C THR A 174 -5.07 18.88 24.98
N GLU A 175 -4.68 18.15 26.06
CA GLU A 175 -5.07 16.74 26.25
C GLU A 175 -6.59 16.51 26.23
N GLU A 176 -7.39 17.42 26.81
CA GLU A 176 -8.86 17.35 26.77
C GLU A 176 -9.40 17.54 25.34
N GLN A 177 -8.77 18.43 24.56
CA GLN A 177 -9.11 18.64 23.17
C GLN A 177 -8.75 17.43 22.31
N GLN A 178 -7.63 16.76 22.58
CA GLN A 178 -7.23 15.53 21.89
C GLN A 178 -8.21 14.36 22.11
N GLN A 179 -8.79 14.23 23.33
CA GLN A 179 -9.83 13.23 23.58
C GLN A 179 -11.13 13.52 22.81
N ALA A 180 -11.56 14.79 22.79
CA ALA A 180 -12.72 15.20 22.01
C ALA A 180 -12.53 14.98 20.51
N GLN A 181 -11.31 15.16 20.01
CA GLN A 181 -10.94 14.93 18.61
C GLN A 181 -10.94 13.43 18.27
N GLY A 182 -10.58 12.55 19.19
CA GLY A 182 -10.71 11.11 19.00
C GLY A 182 -12.15 10.67 18.71
N LEU A 183 -13.13 11.24 19.42
CA LEU A 183 -14.55 11.00 19.15
C LEU A 183 -15.01 11.60 17.80
N ALA A 184 -14.53 12.80 17.48
CA ALA A 184 -14.82 13.43 16.20
C ALA A 184 -14.23 12.62 15.02
N MET A 185 -13.04 12.04 15.18
CA MET A 185 -12.43 11.12 14.19
C MET A 185 -13.31 9.90 13.95
N LEU A 186 -13.85 9.27 15.01
CA LEU A 186 -14.79 8.16 14.85
C LEU A 186 -16.04 8.57 14.07
N GLY A 187 -16.58 9.79 14.34
CA GLY A 187 -17.69 10.36 13.57
C GLY A 187 -17.34 10.57 12.08
N LEU A 188 -16.13 11.02 11.82
CA LEU A 188 -15.63 11.18 10.44
C LEU A 188 -15.49 9.83 9.75
N MET A 189 -14.95 8.82 10.43
CA MET A 189 -14.81 7.46 9.90
C MET A 189 -16.15 6.78 9.57
N GLN A 190 -17.27 7.21 10.14
CA GLN A 190 -18.59 6.72 9.79
C GLN A 190 -19.03 7.10 8.37
N GLN A 191 -18.41 8.13 7.77
CA GLN A 191 -18.69 8.53 6.39
C GLN A 191 -18.04 7.59 5.38
N LEU A 192 -16.95 6.93 5.76
CA LEU A 192 -16.27 5.99 4.90
C LEU A 192 -16.95 4.62 4.91
N ASN A 193 -17.15 4.06 3.73
CA ASN A 193 -17.71 2.72 3.54
C ASN A 193 -16.77 1.85 2.71
N LEU A 194 -16.57 0.62 3.14
CA LEU A 194 -15.86 -0.41 2.41
C LEU A 194 -16.83 -1.15 1.49
N HIS A 195 -16.52 -1.22 0.20
CA HIS A 195 -17.20 -2.04 -0.79
C HIS A 195 -16.47 -3.34 -1.07
N GLY A 196 -15.12 -3.31 -0.97
CA GLY A 196 -14.30 -4.48 -1.16
C GLY A 196 -12.82 -4.14 -1.25
N ALA A 197 -11.98 -5.14 -1.02
CA ALA A 197 -10.54 -5.04 -1.22
C ALA A 197 -9.95 -6.42 -1.50
N SER A 198 -8.81 -6.45 -2.19
CA SER A 198 -8.06 -7.67 -2.44
C SER A 198 -6.57 -7.40 -2.37
N ILE A 199 -5.85 -8.34 -1.78
CA ILE A 199 -4.39 -8.39 -1.80
C ILE A 199 -4.02 -9.75 -2.39
N ARG A 200 -3.24 -9.75 -3.48
CA ARG A 200 -2.72 -10.95 -4.12
C ARG A 200 -1.21 -10.87 -4.19
N PHE A 201 -0.54 -11.88 -3.67
CA PHE A 201 0.87 -12.08 -3.87
C PHE A 201 1.09 -13.20 -4.90
N SER A 202 1.81 -12.89 -5.98
CA SER A 202 2.26 -13.86 -6.99
C SER A 202 3.75 -14.09 -6.79
N ASP A 203 4.11 -15.27 -6.32
CA ASP A 203 5.49 -15.62 -5.97
C ASP A 203 6.35 -15.84 -7.22
N ALA A 204 7.58 -15.36 -7.19
CA ALA A 204 8.60 -15.67 -8.18
C ALA A 204 9.83 -16.38 -7.58
N SER A 205 10.01 -16.30 -6.26
CA SER A 205 11.00 -17.05 -5.49
C SER A 205 11.06 -16.64 -4.00
N LEU A 206 10.35 -15.58 -3.61
CA LEU A 206 10.43 -15.01 -2.25
C LEU A 206 10.08 -16.04 -1.17
N THR A 207 8.99 -16.80 -1.38
CA THR A 207 8.52 -17.77 -0.40
C THR A 207 9.56 -18.85 -0.14
N GLY A 208 10.15 -19.43 -1.20
CA GLY A 208 11.20 -20.44 -1.06
C GLY A 208 12.44 -19.90 -0.35
N LYS A 209 12.86 -18.67 -0.64
CA LYS A 209 14.01 -18.03 0.00
C LYS A 209 13.72 -17.73 1.48
N LEU A 210 12.53 -17.25 1.84
CA LEU A 210 12.15 -17.02 3.23
C LEU A 210 12.11 -18.33 4.04
N ILE A 211 11.55 -19.40 3.48
CA ILE A 211 11.53 -20.71 4.12
C ILE A 211 12.96 -21.22 4.33
N ALA A 212 13.84 -21.09 3.32
CA ALA A 212 15.24 -21.50 3.43
C ALA A 212 15.99 -20.68 4.50
N TYR A 213 15.73 -19.37 4.59
CA TYR A 213 16.29 -18.50 5.61
C TYR A 213 15.90 -18.94 7.03
N VAL A 214 14.60 -19.15 7.27
CA VAL A 214 14.11 -19.58 8.58
C VAL A 214 14.67 -20.97 8.94
N ALA A 215 14.76 -21.88 7.96
CA ALA A 215 15.33 -23.20 8.14
C ALA A 215 16.80 -23.15 8.57
N ALA A 216 17.61 -22.30 7.93
CA ALA A 216 19.01 -22.08 8.28
C ALA A 216 19.16 -21.54 9.70
N GLN A 217 18.34 -20.55 10.09
CA GLN A 217 18.34 -19.98 11.46
C GLN A 217 17.96 -21.00 12.53
N GLN A 218 17.07 -21.93 12.21
CA GLN A 218 16.61 -22.97 13.15
C GLN A 218 17.47 -24.25 13.10
N GLY A 219 18.37 -24.40 12.14
CA GLY A 219 19.15 -25.60 11.91
C GLY A 219 18.31 -26.81 11.47
N VAL A 220 17.20 -26.57 10.76
CA VAL A 220 16.27 -27.59 10.27
C VAL A 220 16.19 -27.57 8.74
N LYS A 221 15.44 -28.50 8.14
CA LYS A 221 15.24 -28.49 6.68
C LYS A 221 14.12 -27.52 6.27
N PRO A 222 14.16 -26.97 5.04
CA PRO A 222 13.08 -26.12 4.51
C PRO A 222 11.69 -26.77 4.58
N GLU A 223 11.58 -28.08 4.32
CA GLU A 223 10.32 -28.82 4.40
C GLU A 223 9.75 -28.81 5.83
N ASP A 224 10.59 -28.84 6.86
CA ASP A 224 10.14 -28.83 8.26
C ASP A 224 9.53 -27.46 8.60
N VAL A 225 10.13 -26.36 8.13
CA VAL A 225 9.59 -24.99 8.29
C VAL A 225 8.25 -24.85 7.57
N ALA A 226 8.15 -25.32 6.32
CA ALA A 226 6.90 -25.29 5.58
C ALA A 226 5.79 -26.10 6.28
N ASN A 227 6.10 -27.30 6.77
CA ASN A 227 5.15 -28.13 7.51
C ASN A 227 4.74 -27.52 8.86
N GLN A 228 5.67 -26.88 9.55
CA GLN A 228 5.38 -26.12 10.77
C GLN A 228 4.45 -24.94 10.48
N ALA A 229 4.68 -24.18 9.41
CA ALA A 229 3.81 -23.07 9.01
C ALA A 229 2.39 -23.54 8.64
N LYS A 230 2.26 -24.66 7.91
CA LYS A 230 0.96 -25.29 7.59
C LYS A 230 0.15 -25.66 8.84
N ALA A 231 0.82 -26.04 9.93
CA ALA A 231 0.15 -26.38 11.18
C ALA A 231 -0.15 -25.15 12.04
N ILE A 232 0.81 -24.23 12.19
CA ILE A 232 0.72 -23.10 13.13
C ILE A 232 -0.21 -22.00 12.60
N VAL A 233 -0.14 -21.64 11.31
CA VAL A 233 -0.91 -20.52 10.76
C VAL A 233 -2.41 -20.71 10.94
N PRO A 234 -3.02 -21.86 10.58
CA PRO A 234 -4.45 -22.07 10.81
C PRO A 234 -4.81 -22.16 12.30
N LEU A 235 -3.93 -22.72 13.13
CA LEU A 235 -4.15 -22.80 14.58
C LEU A 235 -4.23 -21.41 15.22
N MET A 236 -3.30 -20.53 14.88
CA MET A 236 -3.30 -19.15 15.38
C MET A 236 -4.48 -18.35 14.85
N ALA A 237 -4.79 -18.47 13.56
CA ALA A 237 -5.92 -17.79 12.95
C ALA A 237 -7.28 -18.28 13.46
N GLY A 238 -7.38 -19.56 13.81
CA GLY A 238 -8.59 -20.18 14.34
C GLY A 238 -9.13 -19.56 15.64
N GLN A 239 -8.31 -18.79 16.35
CA GLN A 239 -8.75 -18.03 17.51
C GLN A 239 -9.60 -16.80 17.13
N TYR A 240 -9.51 -16.34 15.88
CA TYR A 240 -10.16 -15.14 15.36
C TYR A 240 -11.13 -15.42 14.22
N LEU A 241 -11.03 -16.62 13.60
CA LEU A 241 -11.84 -17.04 12.47
C LEU A 241 -12.75 -18.19 12.91
N GLY A 242 -13.98 -18.24 12.41
CA GLY A 242 -14.86 -19.37 12.61
C GLY A 242 -14.33 -20.65 11.91
N PRO A 243 -14.90 -21.82 12.22
CA PRO A 243 -14.40 -23.12 11.74
C PRO A 243 -14.23 -23.19 10.22
N ASP A 244 -15.21 -22.70 9.45
CA ASP A 244 -15.24 -22.76 7.98
C ASP A 244 -14.10 -21.93 7.36
N LEU A 245 -13.88 -20.71 7.86
CA LEU A 245 -12.78 -19.85 7.40
C LEU A 245 -11.43 -20.40 7.81
N THR A 246 -11.31 -20.96 9.01
CA THR A 246 -10.08 -21.64 9.46
C THR A 246 -9.73 -22.81 8.56
N GLN A 247 -10.73 -23.62 8.18
CA GLN A 247 -10.51 -24.72 7.25
C GLN A 247 -10.10 -24.24 5.85
N SER A 248 -10.75 -23.18 5.35
CA SER A 248 -10.41 -22.57 4.06
C SER A 248 -9.00 -22.00 4.06
N LEU A 249 -8.60 -21.31 5.14
CA LEU A 249 -7.24 -20.83 5.34
C LEU A 249 -6.22 -21.97 5.39
N ALA A 250 -6.50 -23.04 6.14
CA ALA A 250 -5.62 -24.21 6.22
C ALA A 250 -5.38 -24.83 4.85
N LYS A 251 -6.44 -24.97 4.04
CA LYS A 251 -6.34 -25.45 2.67
C LYS A 251 -5.51 -24.52 1.79
N ALA A 252 -5.76 -23.19 1.86
CA ALA A 252 -5.03 -22.22 1.06
C ALA A 252 -3.53 -22.19 1.43
N VAL A 253 -3.20 -22.16 2.73
CA VAL A 253 -1.82 -22.18 3.22
C VAL A 253 -1.10 -23.46 2.78
N THR A 254 -1.74 -24.62 2.92
CA THR A 254 -1.17 -25.90 2.48
C THR A 254 -0.91 -25.89 0.97
N THR A 255 -1.91 -25.52 0.18
CA THR A 255 -1.80 -25.48 -1.29
C THR A 255 -0.70 -24.51 -1.75
N TYR A 256 -0.61 -23.34 -1.11
CA TYR A 256 0.41 -22.35 -1.43
C TYR A 256 1.82 -22.82 -1.05
N LEU A 257 2.01 -23.37 0.15
CA LEU A 257 3.33 -23.80 0.62
C LEU A 257 3.83 -25.08 -0.07
N ASP A 258 2.92 -25.90 -0.62
CA ASP A 258 3.30 -27.04 -1.45
C ASP A 258 3.78 -26.66 -2.84
N ASP A 259 3.22 -25.58 -3.43
CA ASP A 259 3.56 -25.09 -4.76
C ASP A 259 3.33 -23.55 -4.78
N PRO A 260 4.30 -22.74 -4.34
CA PRO A 260 4.15 -21.29 -4.24
C PRO A 260 3.97 -20.62 -5.61
N ARG A 261 2.73 -20.33 -6.00
CA ARG A 261 2.41 -19.54 -7.20
C ARG A 261 1.72 -18.25 -6.85
N ASN A 262 0.54 -18.32 -6.21
CA ASN A 262 -0.13 -17.11 -5.73
C ASN A 262 -1.00 -17.39 -4.52
N LEU A 263 -1.11 -16.36 -3.65
CA LEU A 263 -2.00 -16.33 -2.50
C LEU A 263 -2.82 -15.04 -2.58
N THR A 264 -4.14 -15.16 -2.48
CA THR A 264 -5.08 -14.04 -2.53
C THR A 264 -5.88 -14.00 -1.23
N ILE A 265 -5.93 -12.82 -0.61
CA ILE A 265 -6.84 -12.50 0.49
C ILE A 265 -7.78 -11.41 -0.04
N SER A 266 -9.07 -11.63 0.04
CA SER A 266 -10.07 -10.66 -0.42
C SER A 266 -11.22 -10.53 0.57
N ILE A 267 -11.80 -9.34 0.58
CA ILE A 267 -13.02 -9.00 1.32
C ILE A 267 -14.01 -8.39 0.33
N ALA A 268 -15.27 -8.85 0.40
CA ALA A 268 -16.34 -8.37 -0.44
C ALA A 268 -17.66 -8.49 0.36
N PRO A 269 -17.98 -7.50 1.21
CA PRO A 269 -19.24 -7.49 1.95
C PRO A 269 -20.42 -7.41 0.99
N GLU A 270 -21.56 -8.05 1.33
CA GLU A 270 -22.78 -8.04 0.51
C GLU A 270 -23.33 -6.61 0.32
N GLU A 271 -23.18 -5.77 1.35
CA GLU A 271 -23.53 -4.34 1.32
C GLU A 271 -22.33 -3.50 1.78
N PRO A 272 -22.19 -2.24 1.30
CA PRO A 272 -21.12 -1.35 1.75
C PRO A 272 -21.13 -1.21 3.28
N MET A 273 -19.97 -1.40 3.90
CA MET A 273 -19.84 -1.43 5.36
C MET A 273 -19.11 -0.21 5.89
N PRO A 274 -19.72 0.59 6.81
CA PRO A 274 -19.05 1.73 7.42
C PRO A 274 -17.79 1.33 8.18
N PHE A 275 -16.70 2.09 8.01
CA PHE A 275 -15.43 1.82 8.71
C PHE A 275 -15.56 1.81 10.22
N ALA A 276 -16.43 2.64 10.80
CA ALA A 276 -16.70 2.62 12.25
C ALA A 276 -17.32 1.29 12.71
N VAL A 277 -18.18 0.67 11.88
CA VAL A 277 -18.74 -0.66 12.14
C VAL A 277 -17.67 -1.73 12.04
N LEU A 278 -16.81 -1.65 11.01
CA LEU A 278 -15.65 -2.55 10.87
C LEU A 278 -14.77 -2.54 12.12
N MET A 279 -14.38 -1.35 12.59
CA MET A 279 -13.53 -1.21 13.78
C MET A 279 -14.23 -1.73 15.04
N GLY A 280 -15.49 -1.37 15.24
CA GLY A 280 -16.26 -1.81 16.41
C GLY A 280 -16.43 -3.34 16.43
N THR A 281 -16.76 -3.94 15.29
CA THR A 281 -16.92 -5.40 15.18
C THR A 281 -15.58 -6.12 15.33
N ALA A 282 -14.49 -5.57 14.81
CA ALA A 282 -13.14 -6.14 14.95
C ALA A 282 -12.72 -6.26 16.43
N MET A 283 -13.04 -5.24 17.24
CA MET A 283 -12.72 -5.23 18.67
C MET A 283 -13.60 -6.19 19.48
N GLY A 284 -14.87 -6.36 19.10
CA GLY A 284 -15.83 -7.15 19.86
C GLY A 284 -15.95 -8.60 19.42
N SER A 285 -15.91 -8.87 18.12
CA SER A 285 -16.11 -10.20 17.53
C SER A 285 -15.40 -10.31 16.17
N PRO A 286 -14.09 -10.63 16.15
CA PRO A 286 -13.33 -10.78 14.91
C PRO A 286 -13.91 -11.84 13.96
N GLU A 287 -14.46 -12.93 14.48
CA GLU A 287 -15.12 -13.98 13.69
C GLU A 287 -16.36 -13.44 12.97
N ALA A 288 -17.20 -12.65 13.64
CA ALA A 288 -18.36 -12.04 13.04
C ALA A 288 -17.94 -11.06 11.93
N LEU A 289 -16.88 -10.28 12.17
CA LEU A 289 -16.35 -9.38 11.17
C LEU A 289 -15.89 -10.13 9.92
N ALA A 290 -15.06 -11.18 10.09
CA ALA A 290 -14.53 -11.94 8.96
C ALA A 290 -15.65 -12.51 8.06
N LYS A 291 -16.76 -12.93 8.67
CA LYS A 291 -17.95 -13.40 7.94
C LYS A 291 -18.69 -12.24 7.27
N GLN A 292 -18.92 -11.12 7.97
CA GLN A 292 -19.65 -9.96 7.44
C GLN A 292 -18.93 -9.30 6.26
N VAL A 293 -17.60 -9.22 6.30
CA VAL A 293 -16.83 -8.68 5.17
C VAL A 293 -16.64 -9.68 4.02
N GLY A 294 -17.18 -10.89 4.14
CA GLY A 294 -17.02 -11.92 3.11
C GLY A 294 -15.54 -12.29 2.88
N LEU A 295 -14.76 -12.43 3.98
CA LEU A 295 -13.33 -12.76 3.89
C LEU A 295 -13.12 -14.09 3.16
N GLN A 296 -12.23 -14.07 2.18
CA GLN A 296 -11.79 -15.26 1.45
C GLN A 296 -10.28 -15.33 1.40
N VAL A 297 -9.75 -16.55 1.48
CA VAL A 297 -8.33 -16.84 1.29
C VAL A 297 -8.20 -17.96 0.27
N LEU A 298 -7.55 -17.66 -0.86
CA LEU A 298 -7.42 -18.56 -1.99
C LEU A 298 -5.96 -18.70 -2.40
N ALA A 299 -5.54 -19.89 -2.79
CA ALA A 299 -4.19 -20.13 -3.31
C ALA A 299 -4.26 -20.74 -4.69
N ASN A 300 -3.31 -20.38 -5.54
CA ASN A 300 -3.05 -20.96 -6.85
C ASN A 300 -4.27 -20.91 -7.80
N GLN A 301 -5.00 -19.79 -7.75
CA GLN A 301 -6.15 -19.51 -8.62
C GLN A 301 -5.73 -18.69 -9.85
#